data_5b6529f8a5fa3c2af5b353d4e98d1c66
#
_entry.id   5b6529f8a5fa3c2af5b353d4e98d1c66
#
_cell.length_a   1.000
_cell.length_b   1.000
_cell.length_c   1.000
_cell.angle_alpha   90.00
_cell.angle_beta   90.00
_cell.angle_gamma   90.00
#
_symmetry.space_group_name_H-M   'P 1'
#
loop_
_entity.id
_entity.type
_entity.pdbx_description
1 polymer ?
#
loop_
_entity_poly.entity_id
_entity_poly.type
_entity_poly.pdbx_seq_one_letter_code
_entity_poly.pdbx_strand_id
1 'polypeptide(L)'
;TYQYEFAKIASQNGIRHYSLISSIGANKNSFFFYPKIKGLLEYSVKSLKFDKIHIFQPPSLIRQPELIRHDEKYIIKFIQKINSFGLLKSIQPLLVKDLAIKIVNESLLNQMKGITVYKSNDLFN
;
A
#
# COMPACT_ATOMS: atom_id res chain seq x y z
N THR A 1 4.87 7.39 14.84
CA THR A 1 5.67 6.72 13.81
C THR A 1 6.31 7.73 12.88
N TYR A 2 7.41 7.36 12.26
CA TYR A 2 8.11 8.23 11.32
C TYR A 2 7.22 8.62 10.14
N GLN A 3 6.43 7.69 9.63
CA GLN A 3 5.54 7.94 8.50
C GLN A 3 4.49 8.99 8.83
N TYR A 4 3.89 8.90 10.01
CA TYR A 4 2.91 9.89 10.46
C TYR A 4 3.56 11.24 10.68
N GLU A 5 4.71 11.28 11.35
CA GLU A 5 5.42 12.54 11.61
C GLU A 5 5.82 13.23 10.31
N PHE A 6 6.30 12.47 9.34
CA PHE A 6 6.63 12.99 8.01
C PHE A 6 5.39 13.59 7.34
N ALA A 7 4.28 12.86 7.35
CA ALA A 7 3.04 13.33 6.74
C ALA A 7 2.53 14.60 7.43
N LYS A 8 2.61 14.65 8.75
CA LYS A 8 2.17 15.81 9.52
C LYS A 8 2.97 17.04 9.15
N ILE A 9 4.30 16.92 9.09
CA ILE A 9 5.18 18.02 8.70
C ILE A 9 4.87 18.46 7.27
N ALA A 10 4.68 17.53 6.36
CA ALA A 10 4.35 17.84 4.96
C ALA A 10 3.05 18.64 4.88
N SER A 11 2.01 18.22 5.62
CA SER A 11 0.73 18.93 5.59
C SER A 11 0.85 20.35 6.16
N GLN A 12 1.68 20.53 7.18
CA GLN A 12 1.91 21.85 7.80
C GLN A 12 2.69 22.78 6.90
N ASN A 13 3.43 22.25 5.92
CA ASN A 13 4.25 23.02 5.00
C ASN A 13 3.61 23.21 3.63
N GLY A 14 2.30 23.02 3.52
CA GLY A 14 1.55 23.34 2.32
C GLY A 14 1.59 22.30 1.21
N ILE A 15 2.09 21.11 1.48
CA ILE A 15 2.03 20.00 0.52
C ILE A 15 0.56 19.60 0.36
N ARG A 16 0.10 19.49 -0.88
CA ARG A 16 -1.32 19.26 -1.17
C ARG A 16 -1.69 17.80 -1.40
N HIS A 17 -0.74 16.98 -1.86
CA HIS A 17 -0.97 15.58 -2.17
C HIS A 17 -0.04 14.69 -1.37
N TYR A 18 -0.59 13.66 -0.77
CA TYR A 18 0.17 12.65 -0.02
C TYR A 18 -0.25 11.25 -0.47
N SER A 19 0.74 10.42 -0.76
CA SER A 19 0.53 9.01 -1.09
C SER A 19 1.13 8.15 0.02
N LEU A 20 0.32 7.27 0.59
CA LEU A 20 0.72 6.38 1.67
C LEU A 20 0.72 4.94 1.17
N ILE A 21 1.82 4.23 1.41
CA ILE A 21 1.88 2.80 1.15
C ILE A 21 1.54 2.08 2.45
N SER A 22 0.36 1.45 2.47
CA SER A 22 -0.11 0.66 3.58
C SER A 22 0.06 -0.83 3.26
N SER A 23 -0.92 -1.66 3.59
CA SER A 23 -0.86 -3.07 3.21
C SER A 23 -2.25 -3.66 3.13
N ILE A 24 -2.37 -4.75 2.39
CA ILE A 24 -3.60 -5.54 2.35
C ILE A 24 -3.98 -5.94 3.78
N GLY A 25 -5.26 -5.85 4.09
CA GLY A 25 -5.78 -6.22 5.40
C GLY A 25 -5.61 -5.19 6.49
N ALA A 26 -5.07 -4.00 6.18
CA ALA A 26 -4.93 -2.92 7.17
C ALA A 26 -6.28 -2.60 7.80
N ASN A 27 -6.35 -2.63 9.15
CA ASN A 27 -7.57 -2.42 9.90
C ASN A 27 -7.25 -2.02 11.33
N LYS A 28 -7.60 -0.79 11.71
CA LYS A 28 -7.31 -0.28 13.06
C LYS A 28 -7.96 -1.09 14.17
N ASN A 29 -8.99 -1.85 13.86
CA ASN A 29 -9.71 -2.70 14.81
C ASN A 29 -9.26 -4.15 14.76
N SER A 30 -8.20 -4.45 14.01
CA SER A 30 -7.71 -5.82 13.87
C SER A 30 -7.17 -6.36 15.19
N PHE A 31 -7.39 -7.65 15.40
CA PHE A 31 -6.79 -8.38 16.52
C PHE A 31 -5.29 -8.56 16.32
N PHE A 32 -4.82 -8.68 15.08
CA PHE A 32 -3.42 -8.88 14.77
C PHE A 32 -2.66 -7.56 14.76
N PHE A 33 -1.42 -7.60 15.25
CA PHE A 33 -0.61 -6.41 15.47
C PHE A 33 -0.32 -5.63 14.19
N TYR A 34 0.18 -6.32 13.14
CA TYR A 34 0.62 -5.63 11.93
C TYR A 34 -0.53 -4.95 11.17
N PRO A 35 -1.65 -5.64 10.89
CA PRO A 35 -2.79 -4.96 10.27
C PRO A 35 -3.33 -3.81 11.12
N LYS A 36 -3.30 -3.95 12.45
CA LYS A 36 -3.77 -2.90 13.35
C LYS A 36 -2.90 -1.66 13.25
N ILE A 37 -1.57 -1.83 13.25
CA ILE A 37 -0.63 -0.70 13.14
C ILE A 37 -0.80 0.00 11.80
N LYS A 38 -0.94 -0.75 10.70
CA LYS A 38 -1.17 -0.16 9.39
C LYS A 38 -2.50 0.57 9.33
N GLY A 39 -3.54 0.00 9.92
CA GLY A 39 -4.85 0.65 9.97
C GLY A 39 -4.84 1.93 10.80
N LEU A 40 -4.13 1.94 11.93
CA LEU A 40 -3.98 3.14 12.74
C LEU A 40 -3.22 4.23 12.00
N LEU A 41 -2.20 3.85 11.23
CA LEU A 41 -1.45 4.81 10.41
C LEU A 41 -2.35 5.43 9.34
N GLU A 42 -3.14 4.61 8.63
CA GLU A 42 -4.11 5.13 7.67
C GLU A 42 -5.09 6.10 8.31
N TYR A 43 -5.63 5.74 9.46
CA TYR A 43 -6.56 6.59 10.20
C TYR A 43 -5.93 7.92 10.56
N SER A 44 -4.70 7.90 11.07
CA SER A 44 -3.99 9.11 11.48
C SER A 44 -3.70 10.02 10.28
N VAL A 45 -3.27 9.45 9.16
CA VAL A 45 -2.98 10.23 7.94
C VAL A 45 -4.24 10.82 7.36
N LYS A 46 -5.36 10.08 7.39
CA LYS A 46 -6.65 10.60 6.88
C LYS A 46 -7.11 11.84 7.63
N SER A 47 -6.70 12.02 8.86
CA SER A 47 -7.07 13.20 9.65
C SER A 47 -6.25 14.44 9.34
N LEU A 48 -5.19 14.32 8.55
CA LEU A 48 -4.34 15.43 8.17
C LEU A 48 -4.96 16.24 7.02
N LYS A 49 -4.58 17.50 6.93
CA LYS A 49 -5.15 18.42 5.94
C LYS A 49 -4.37 18.39 4.64
N PHE A 50 -4.70 17.41 3.81
CA PHE A 50 -4.23 17.35 2.42
C PHE A 50 -5.42 17.54 1.49
N ASP A 51 -5.19 18.16 0.33
CA ASP A 51 -6.22 18.23 -0.70
C ASP A 51 -6.52 16.86 -1.26
N LYS A 52 -5.49 16.01 -1.38
CA LYS A 52 -5.61 14.70 -1.98
C LYS A 52 -4.74 13.70 -1.22
N ILE A 53 -5.34 12.60 -0.78
CA ILE A 53 -4.63 11.50 -0.11
C ILE A 53 -4.91 10.22 -0.88
N HIS A 54 -3.86 9.57 -1.33
CA HIS A 54 -3.93 8.25 -1.95
C HIS A 54 -3.35 7.22 -0.99
N ILE A 55 -4.11 6.18 -0.68
CA ILE A 55 -3.67 5.09 0.19
C ILE A 55 -3.62 3.82 -0.65
N PHE A 56 -2.44 3.20 -0.71
CA PHE A 56 -2.21 1.98 -1.48
C PHE A 56 -2.07 0.81 -0.52
N GLN A 57 -2.87 -0.23 -0.72
CA GLN A 57 -2.89 -1.43 0.12
C GLN A 57 -2.40 -2.64 -0.69
N PRO A 58 -1.11 -2.70 -1.01
CA PRO A 58 -0.60 -3.78 -1.83
C PRO A 58 -0.52 -5.10 -1.06
N PRO A 59 -0.51 -6.22 -1.78
CA PRO A 59 -0.19 -7.51 -1.18
C PRO A 59 1.32 -7.59 -0.92
N SER A 60 1.85 -8.78 -0.67
CA SER A 60 3.29 -8.96 -0.52
C SER A 60 4.02 -8.35 -1.71
N LEU A 61 5.06 -7.55 -1.43
CA LEU A 61 5.85 -6.90 -2.46
C LEU A 61 7.06 -7.75 -2.80
N ILE A 62 7.33 -7.88 -4.09
CA ILE A 62 8.51 -8.59 -4.61
C ILE A 62 9.55 -7.55 -5.01
N ARG A 63 10.70 -7.59 -4.35
CA ARG A 63 11.86 -6.79 -4.74
C ARG A 63 12.52 -7.44 -5.95
N GLN A 64 13.55 -6.77 -6.48
CA GLN A 64 14.32 -7.35 -7.57
C GLN A 64 14.89 -8.70 -7.13
N PRO A 65 14.98 -9.68 -8.04
CA PRO A 65 15.34 -11.06 -7.67
C PRO A 65 16.60 -11.19 -6.83
N GLU A 66 17.61 -10.38 -7.09
CA GLU A 66 18.88 -10.41 -6.36
C GLU A 66 18.75 -9.93 -4.91
N LEU A 67 17.66 -9.26 -4.56
CA LEU A 67 17.42 -8.75 -3.20
C LEU A 67 16.43 -9.59 -2.41
N ILE A 68 15.85 -10.64 -3.02
CA ILE A 68 14.87 -11.49 -2.37
C ILE A 68 15.59 -12.48 -1.47
N ARG A 69 15.20 -12.55 -0.20
CA ARG A 69 15.72 -13.53 0.74
C ARG A 69 15.25 -14.94 0.35
N HIS A 70 16.05 -15.93 0.73
CA HIS A 70 15.77 -17.31 0.37
C HIS A 70 14.39 -17.79 0.88
N ASP A 71 14.05 -17.46 2.13
CA ASP A 71 12.75 -17.81 2.72
C ASP A 71 11.59 -17.11 2.02
N GLU A 72 11.77 -15.86 1.59
CA GLU A 72 10.75 -15.13 0.86
C GLU A 72 10.41 -15.80 -0.46
N LYS A 73 11.39 -16.40 -1.13
CA LYS A 73 11.17 -17.12 -2.39
C LYS A 73 10.18 -18.28 -2.22
N TYR A 74 10.29 -19.01 -1.13
CA TYR A 74 9.39 -20.14 -0.87
C TYR A 74 7.97 -19.66 -0.60
N ILE A 75 7.82 -18.58 0.16
CA ILE A 75 6.52 -18.00 0.45
C ILE A 75 5.86 -17.53 -0.84
N ILE A 76 6.61 -16.82 -1.68
CA ILE A 76 6.11 -16.31 -2.96
C ILE A 76 5.67 -17.47 -3.87
N LYS A 77 6.48 -18.51 -3.97
CA LYS A 77 6.14 -19.71 -4.77
C LYS A 77 4.87 -20.36 -4.26
N PHE A 78 4.70 -20.44 -2.95
CA PHE A 78 3.51 -21.03 -2.34
C PHE A 78 2.26 -20.21 -2.70
N ILE A 79 2.34 -18.90 -2.58
CA ILE A 79 1.23 -18.00 -2.92
C ILE A 79 0.89 -18.10 -4.40
N GLN A 80 1.89 -18.14 -5.28
CA GLN A 80 1.67 -18.28 -6.71
C GLN A 80 1.00 -19.62 -7.06
N LYS A 81 1.40 -20.69 -6.39
CA LYS A 81 0.79 -22.01 -6.59
C LYS A 81 -0.68 -21.99 -6.21
N ILE A 82 -1.03 -21.43 -5.06
CA ILE A 82 -2.41 -21.28 -4.64
C ILE A 82 -3.18 -20.40 -5.62
N ASN A 83 -2.55 -19.32 -6.07
CA ASN A 83 -3.18 -18.36 -6.96
C ASN A 83 -3.46 -18.94 -8.34
N SER A 84 -2.72 -19.97 -8.76
CA SER A 84 -2.98 -20.66 -10.03
C SER A 84 -4.35 -21.31 -10.08
N PHE A 85 -4.98 -21.54 -8.92
CA PHE A 85 -6.35 -22.03 -8.84
C PHE A 85 -7.38 -20.90 -8.87
N GLY A 86 -6.95 -19.65 -8.97
CA GLY A 86 -7.83 -18.50 -9.04
C GLY A 86 -8.47 -18.11 -7.71
N LEU A 87 -8.05 -18.69 -6.59
CA LEU A 87 -8.72 -18.53 -5.31
C LEU A 87 -8.31 -17.28 -4.54
N LEU A 88 -7.08 -16.81 -4.70
CA LEU A 88 -6.54 -15.72 -3.87
C LEU A 88 -5.86 -14.64 -4.73
N LYS A 89 -6.52 -14.23 -5.80
CA LYS A 89 -5.97 -13.24 -6.72
C LYS A 89 -5.59 -11.93 -6.03
N SER A 90 -6.37 -11.52 -5.03
CA SER A 90 -6.13 -10.27 -4.31
C SER A 90 -4.88 -10.27 -3.45
N ILE A 91 -4.31 -11.44 -3.15
CA ILE A 91 -3.06 -11.53 -2.39
C ILE A 91 -1.88 -11.97 -3.26
N GLN A 92 -2.06 -11.96 -4.58
CA GLN A 92 -0.98 -12.25 -5.51
C GLN A 92 0.20 -11.30 -5.27
N PRO A 93 1.45 -11.80 -5.27
CA PRO A 93 2.60 -10.93 -5.09
C PRO A 93 2.67 -9.85 -6.18
N LEU A 94 3.12 -8.67 -5.78
CA LEU A 94 3.22 -7.52 -6.66
C LEU A 94 4.68 -7.04 -6.69
N LEU A 95 5.20 -6.76 -7.89
CA LEU A 95 6.54 -6.20 -8.01
C LEU A 95 6.56 -4.76 -7.51
N VAL A 96 7.60 -4.42 -6.75
CA VAL A 96 7.79 -3.05 -6.24
C VAL A 96 7.79 -2.04 -7.38
N LYS A 97 8.41 -2.40 -8.50
CA LYS A 97 8.44 -1.55 -9.69
C LYS A 97 7.03 -1.24 -10.20
N ASP A 98 6.17 -2.25 -10.26
CA ASP A 98 4.81 -2.07 -10.76
C ASP A 98 3.99 -1.19 -9.82
N LEU A 99 4.18 -1.35 -8.51
CA LEU A 99 3.55 -0.47 -7.53
C LEU A 99 4.01 0.97 -7.69
N ALA A 100 5.32 1.19 -7.87
CA ALA A 100 5.86 2.52 -8.05
C ALA A 100 5.26 3.21 -9.28
N ILE A 101 5.15 2.48 -10.39
CA ILE A 101 4.53 2.99 -11.61
C ILE A 101 3.08 3.37 -11.35
N LYS A 102 2.34 2.53 -10.65
CA LYS A 102 0.93 2.80 -10.33
C LYS A 102 0.80 4.07 -9.48
N ILE A 103 1.65 4.21 -8.46
CA ILE A 103 1.62 5.40 -7.59
C ILE A 103 1.84 6.67 -8.40
N VAL A 104 2.86 6.68 -9.25
CA VAL A 104 3.18 7.86 -10.08
C VAL A 104 2.04 8.18 -11.03
N ASN A 105 1.52 7.17 -11.74
CA ASN A 105 0.44 7.36 -12.69
C ASN A 105 -0.81 7.92 -12.03
N GLU A 106 -1.21 7.37 -10.89
CA GLU A 106 -2.40 7.86 -10.18
C GLU A 106 -2.19 9.26 -9.63
N SER A 107 -0.97 9.59 -9.20
CA SER A 107 -0.66 10.93 -8.72
C SER A 107 -0.81 11.98 -9.83
N LEU A 108 -0.48 11.62 -11.06
CA LEU A 108 -0.55 12.53 -12.20
C LEU A 108 -1.93 12.56 -12.84
N LEU A 109 -2.61 11.41 -12.92
CA LEU A 109 -3.84 11.28 -13.70
C LEU A 109 -5.10 11.48 -12.88
N ASN A 110 -5.09 11.08 -11.61
CA ASN A 110 -6.27 11.21 -10.75
C ASN A 110 -6.30 12.59 -10.11
N GLN A 111 -7.17 13.45 -10.60
CA GLN A 111 -7.31 14.83 -10.12
C GLN A 111 -8.37 14.97 -9.03
N MET A 112 -9.01 13.88 -8.62
CA MET A 112 -10.04 13.94 -7.58
C MET A 112 -9.45 14.30 -6.23
N LYS A 113 -10.03 15.31 -5.60
CA LYS A 113 -9.69 15.70 -4.23
C LYS A 113 -10.28 14.69 -3.23
N GLY A 114 -9.73 14.67 -2.02
CA GLY A 114 -10.19 13.78 -0.98
C GLY A 114 -9.34 12.54 -0.86
N ILE A 115 -9.92 11.51 -0.26
CA ILE A 115 -9.21 10.27 0.07
C ILE A 115 -9.60 9.19 -0.92
N THR A 116 -8.61 8.59 -1.59
CA THR A 116 -8.80 7.45 -2.49
C THR A 116 -7.99 6.28 -1.96
N VAL A 117 -8.63 5.13 -1.77
CA VAL A 117 -7.96 3.91 -1.33
C VAL A 117 -7.86 2.94 -2.50
N TYR A 118 -6.63 2.56 -2.84
CA TYR A 118 -6.35 1.58 -3.88
C TYR A 118 -6.09 0.24 -3.22
N LYS A 119 -7.04 -0.67 -3.33
CA LYS A 119 -6.92 -1.99 -2.74
C LYS A 119 -6.09 -2.89 -3.63
N SER A 120 -5.70 -4.04 -3.09
CA SER A 120 -4.86 -5.01 -3.76
C SER A 120 -5.32 -5.32 -5.19
N ASN A 121 -6.63 -5.54 -5.39
CA ASN A 121 -7.16 -5.85 -6.72
C ASN A 121 -6.97 -4.70 -7.72
N ASP A 122 -7.02 -3.47 -7.27
CA ASP A 122 -6.87 -2.29 -8.13
C ASP A 122 -5.45 -2.15 -8.66
N LEU A 123 -4.47 -2.77 -8.00
CA LEU A 123 -3.06 -2.60 -8.31
C LEU A 123 -2.57 -3.56 -9.39
N PHE A 124 -3.39 -4.53 -9.78
CA PHE A 124 -3.05 -5.49 -10.85
C PHE A 124 -3.63 -5.10 -12.20
N ASN A 125 -4.39 -4.04 -12.27
CA ASN A 125 -5.06 -3.60 -13.50
C ASN A 125 -4.40 -2.39 -14.12
#